data_7346232cd36869d04cc775481695f3d5
#
_entry.id   7346232cd36869d04cc775481695f3d5
#
_cell.length_a   1.000
_cell.length_b   1.000
_cell.length_c   1.000
_cell.angle_alpha   90.00
_cell.angle_beta   90.00
_cell.angle_gamma   90.00
#
_symmetry.space_group_name_H-M   'P 1'
#
loop_
_entity.id
_entity.type
_entity.pdbx_description
1 polymer ?
#
loop_
_entity_poly.entity_id
_entity_poly.type
_entity_poly.pdbx_seq_one_letter_code
_entity_poly.pdbx_strand_id
1 'polypeptide(L)'
;MKVTKVEAPASLSRVREPERAFVTVAAVQISWNEDPKVHESKIRDAVKIAAEQGAQIVFLPELTLSRYPADVRPSGTPNETAESLSDGPTANLVSSLAKEFGIFVHGSLYEKRDFSDGRGLNTAIIAGPDGSVAGATPKLHIPVTEGYFEDKYFQPGPNQDPYPVYELDTPGRAKVGLPTCWDEWFPEVARAYALMGADILCYPTAIGSEPDHPDFDTEPLWRQTIVGHAIANGLFIVVPNRYGNEGLINFYGSSFIVDPYGRILARAERQGDEVLIAELDLDQRRDWLELFPFFATRRPDTYAPLVAAIVNPRAEGGLGEMGGVPGLMP
;
A
#
# COMPACT_ATOMS: atom_id res chain seq x y z
N MET A 1 -13.71 -1.30 -17.96
CA MET A 1 -13.43 -0.97 -16.55
C MET A 1 -14.58 -0.16 -15.98
N LYS A 2 -15.06 -0.49 -14.78
CA LYS A 2 -16.02 0.34 -14.04
C LYS A 2 -15.27 1.52 -13.43
N VAL A 3 -15.92 2.69 -13.38
CA VAL A 3 -15.36 3.91 -12.79
C VAL A 3 -16.29 4.41 -11.70
N THR A 4 -15.74 4.62 -10.52
CA THR A 4 -16.44 5.25 -9.39
C THR A 4 -15.71 6.55 -9.05
N LYS A 5 -16.41 7.70 -9.14
CA LYS A 5 -15.83 9.00 -8.82
C LYS A 5 -16.65 9.68 -7.73
N VAL A 6 -15.95 10.22 -6.74
CA VAL A 6 -16.57 10.95 -5.62
C VAL A 6 -15.83 12.29 -5.39
N GLU A 7 -16.62 13.29 -5.04
CA GLU A 7 -16.13 14.59 -4.60
C GLU A 7 -15.75 14.53 -3.13
N ALA A 8 -14.91 15.46 -2.67
CA ALA A 8 -14.52 15.55 -1.27
C ALA A 8 -15.75 15.85 -0.40
N PRO A 9 -16.11 14.95 0.53
CA PRO A 9 -17.20 15.24 1.46
C PRO A 9 -16.78 16.35 2.43
N ALA A 10 -17.75 17.09 2.95
CA ALA A 10 -17.48 18.13 3.94
C ALA A 10 -16.74 17.58 5.16
N SER A 11 -15.80 18.38 5.69
CA SER A 11 -15.14 18.09 6.96
C SER A 11 -16.17 18.03 8.08
N LEU A 12 -16.10 16.98 8.93
CA LEU A 12 -17.00 16.82 10.08
C LEU A 12 -16.60 17.70 11.26
N SER A 13 -15.37 18.19 11.29
CA SER A 13 -14.82 18.99 12.38
C SER A 13 -14.09 20.24 11.88
N ARG A 14 -14.66 20.92 10.87
CA ARG A 14 -14.05 22.10 10.26
C ARG A 14 -13.75 23.17 11.34
N VAL A 15 -12.46 23.47 11.54
CA VAL A 15 -12.00 24.46 12.50
C VAL A 15 -11.69 25.81 11.87
N ARG A 16 -11.32 25.82 10.59
CA ARG A 16 -11.05 27.01 9.77
C ARG A 16 -11.16 26.68 8.28
N GLU A 17 -11.25 27.71 7.46
CA GLU A 17 -11.31 27.54 6.00
C GLU A 17 -10.15 26.68 5.46
N PRO A 18 -10.37 25.91 4.39
CA PRO A 18 -9.31 25.15 3.72
C PRO A 18 -8.17 26.06 3.25
N GLU A 19 -6.94 25.68 3.55
CA GLU A 19 -5.74 26.40 3.13
C GLU A 19 -5.06 25.72 1.93
N ARG A 20 -5.29 24.42 1.78
CA ARG A 20 -4.69 23.59 0.72
C ARG A 20 -5.71 23.33 -0.38
N ALA A 21 -5.25 23.36 -1.63
CA ALA A 21 -6.08 22.88 -2.73
C ALA A 21 -6.37 21.38 -2.59
N PHE A 22 -7.51 20.94 -3.07
CA PHE A 22 -7.88 19.54 -3.05
C PHE A 22 -7.00 18.72 -4.00
N VAL A 23 -6.82 17.46 -3.67
CA VAL A 23 -6.02 16.51 -4.46
C VAL A 23 -6.90 15.35 -4.89
N THR A 24 -6.94 15.08 -6.18
CA THR A 24 -7.68 13.93 -6.71
C THR A 24 -6.75 12.74 -6.85
N VAL A 25 -7.12 11.63 -6.22
CA VAL A 25 -6.37 10.37 -6.27
C VAL A 25 -7.19 9.28 -6.93
N ALA A 26 -6.52 8.27 -7.49
CA ALA A 26 -7.17 7.07 -7.98
C ALA A 26 -6.54 5.80 -7.41
N ALA A 27 -7.38 4.82 -7.05
CA ALA A 27 -6.98 3.45 -6.75
C ALA A 27 -7.45 2.53 -7.88
N VAL A 28 -6.56 1.72 -8.41
CA VAL A 28 -6.85 0.78 -9.48
C VAL A 28 -7.01 -0.63 -8.92
N GLN A 29 -8.10 -1.30 -9.26
CA GLN A 29 -8.32 -2.71 -9.03
C GLN A 29 -8.26 -3.44 -10.36
N ILE A 30 -7.35 -4.41 -10.51
CA ILE A 30 -7.22 -5.25 -11.71
C ILE A 30 -6.86 -6.68 -11.33
N SER A 31 -7.24 -7.64 -12.19
CA SER A 31 -6.68 -8.99 -12.15
C SER A 31 -5.39 -9.07 -12.96
N TRP A 32 -4.45 -9.91 -12.50
CA TRP A 32 -3.29 -10.26 -13.31
C TRP A 32 -3.71 -11.01 -14.58
N ASN A 33 -2.93 -10.87 -15.64
CA ASN A 33 -3.11 -11.58 -16.89
C ASN A 33 -1.78 -12.21 -17.32
N GLU A 34 -1.81 -13.48 -17.78
CA GLU A 34 -0.62 -14.21 -18.18
C GLU A 34 0.05 -13.67 -19.46
N ASP A 35 -0.72 -12.99 -20.33
CA ASP A 35 -0.16 -12.24 -21.46
C ASP A 35 0.33 -10.87 -20.96
N PRO A 36 1.66 -10.61 -20.95
CA PRO A 36 2.21 -9.37 -20.45
C PRO A 36 1.70 -8.13 -21.20
N LYS A 37 1.43 -8.25 -22.50
CA LYS A 37 0.94 -7.13 -23.31
C LYS A 37 -0.50 -6.78 -22.96
N VAL A 38 -1.32 -7.79 -22.73
CA VAL A 38 -2.70 -7.58 -22.27
C VAL A 38 -2.71 -6.97 -20.88
N HIS A 39 -1.86 -7.46 -19.97
CA HIS A 39 -1.76 -6.94 -18.62
C HIS A 39 -1.29 -5.48 -18.60
N GLU A 40 -0.22 -5.17 -19.33
CA GLU A 40 0.29 -3.80 -19.47
C GLU A 40 -0.76 -2.86 -20.09
N SER A 41 -1.49 -3.31 -21.13
CA SER A 41 -2.57 -2.52 -21.73
C SER A 41 -3.68 -2.21 -20.72
N LYS A 42 -4.07 -3.17 -19.87
CA LYS A 42 -5.06 -2.94 -18.82
C LYS A 42 -4.60 -1.87 -17.83
N ILE A 43 -3.34 -1.91 -17.40
CA ILE A 43 -2.76 -0.91 -16.51
C ILE A 43 -2.76 0.46 -17.18
N ARG A 44 -2.30 0.55 -18.42
CA ARG A 44 -2.29 1.80 -19.19
C ARG A 44 -3.69 2.40 -19.33
N ASP A 45 -4.68 1.57 -19.68
CA ASP A 45 -6.07 2.00 -19.82
C ASP A 45 -6.63 2.52 -18.48
N ALA A 46 -6.31 1.85 -17.36
CA ALA A 46 -6.72 2.30 -16.03
C ALA A 46 -6.12 3.66 -15.66
N VAL A 47 -4.81 3.84 -15.88
CA VAL A 47 -4.12 5.10 -15.61
C VAL A 47 -4.64 6.22 -16.51
N LYS A 48 -4.89 5.93 -17.81
CA LYS A 48 -5.50 6.87 -18.74
C LYS A 48 -6.88 7.32 -18.26
N ILE A 49 -7.74 6.38 -17.91
CA ILE A 49 -9.09 6.69 -17.38
C ILE A 49 -8.98 7.58 -16.15
N ALA A 50 -8.10 7.24 -15.20
CA ALA A 50 -7.89 8.04 -13.99
C ALA A 50 -7.45 9.47 -14.33
N ALA A 51 -6.48 9.65 -15.23
CA ALA A 51 -5.98 10.94 -15.67
C ALA A 51 -7.08 11.78 -16.36
N GLU A 52 -7.84 11.17 -17.28
CA GLU A 52 -8.98 11.82 -17.96
C GLU A 52 -10.09 12.26 -16.99
N GLN A 53 -10.19 11.61 -15.84
CA GLN A 53 -11.11 11.99 -14.75
C GLN A 53 -10.53 12.99 -13.76
N GLY A 54 -9.30 13.46 -13.98
CA GLY A 54 -8.63 14.50 -13.20
C GLY A 54 -7.79 13.99 -12.03
N ALA A 55 -7.49 12.69 -11.95
CA ALA A 55 -6.58 12.17 -10.94
C ALA A 55 -5.17 12.77 -11.12
N GLN A 56 -4.57 13.20 -10.02
CA GLN A 56 -3.22 13.74 -9.95
C GLN A 56 -2.22 12.69 -9.46
N ILE A 57 -2.72 11.68 -8.74
CA ILE A 57 -1.95 10.54 -8.26
C ILE A 57 -2.76 9.26 -8.53
N VAL A 58 -2.13 8.28 -9.16
CA VAL A 58 -2.72 6.96 -9.41
C VAL A 58 -1.93 5.90 -8.66
N PHE A 59 -2.63 5.05 -7.92
CA PHE A 59 -2.06 3.96 -7.14
C PHE A 59 -2.48 2.61 -7.74
N LEU A 60 -1.47 1.77 -8.02
CA LEU A 60 -1.62 0.44 -8.61
C LEU A 60 -1.43 -0.65 -7.54
N PRO A 61 -1.94 -1.89 -7.76
CA PRO A 61 -1.77 -3.00 -6.82
C PRO A 61 -0.31 -3.43 -6.62
N GLU A 62 -0.07 -4.13 -5.53
CA GLU A 62 1.22 -4.75 -5.19
C GLU A 62 1.73 -5.67 -6.32
N LEU A 63 3.08 -5.67 -6.54
CA LEU A 63 3.75 -6.43 -7.60
C LEU A 63 3.07 -6.22 -8.97
N THR A 64 2.96 -4.95 -9.34
CA THR A 64 2.08 -4.39 -10.39
C THR A 64 2.06 -5.18 -11.70
N LEU A 65 3.23 -5.57 -12.23
CA LEU A 65 3.33 -6.31 -13.50
C LEU A 65 3.40 -7.83 -13.30
N SER A 66 3.79 -8.29 -12.12
CA SER A 66 4.07 -9.69 -11.88
C SER A 66 2.82 -10.46 -11.47
N ARG A 67 2.75 -11.75 -11.85
CA ARG A 67 1.99 -12.71 -11.07
C ARG A 67 2.50 -12.71 -9.63
N TYR A 68 1.61 -12.93 -8.67
CA TYR A 68 2.04 -13.07 -7.27
C TYR A 68 2.92 -14.33 -7.13
N PRO A 69 4.20 -14.20 -6.80
CA PRO A 69 5.12 -15.34 -6.83
C PRO A 69 5.05 -16.21 -5.58
N ALA A 70 4.60 -15.63 -4.46
CA ALA A 70 4.76 -16.22 -3.14
C ALA A 70 3.60 -17.16 -2.73
N ASP A 71 2.69 -17.49 -3.64
CA ASP A 71 1.69 -18.54 -3.43
C ASP A 71 2.33 -19.95 -3.40
N VAL A 72 3.55 -20.07 -3.91
CA VAL A 72 4.36 -21.30 -3.88
C VAL A 72 5.77 -20.98 -3.37
N ARG A 73 6.47 -22.00 -2.86
CA ARG A 73 7.88 -21.84 -2.49
C ARG A 73 8.75 -21.83 -3.76
N PRO A 74 9.85 -21.04 -3.79
CA PRO A 74 10.72 -20.99 -4.97
C PRO A 74 11.38 -22.35 -5.20
N SER A 75 11.47 -22.76 -6.48
CA SER A 75 12.13 -23.99 -6.91
C SER A 75 13.61 -23.79 -7.28
N GLY A 76 14.03 -22.54 -7.48
CA GLY A 76 15.39 -22.11 -7.84
C GLY A 76 15.86 -20.97 -6.97
N THR A 77 16.67 -20.07 -7.55
CA THR A 77 17.08 -18.84 -6.87
C THR A 77 15.86 -17.93 -6.72
N PRO A 78 15.51 -17.48 -5.51
CA PRO A 78 14.27 -16.74 -5.28
C PRO A 78 14.09 -15.52 -6.17
N ASN A 79 15.16 -14.79 -6.48
CA ASN A 79 15.12 -13.55 -7.25
C ASN A 79 15.28 -13.70 -8.78
N GLU A 80 15.04 -14.89 -9.33
CA GLU A 80 15.11 -15.11 -10.79
C GLU A 80 14.17 -14.20 -11.59
N THR A 81 13.02 -13.87 -11.01
CA THR A 81 12.01 -12.99 -11.62
C THR A 81 12.08 -11.54 -11.11
N ALA A 82 13.06 -11.24 -10.26
CA ALA A 82 13.24 -9.90 -9.74
C ALA A 82 13.80 -8.95 -10.82
N GLU A 83 13.39 -7.69 -10.75
CA GLU A 83 13.73 -6.66 -11.73
C GLU A 83 14.55 -5.52 -11.09
N SER A 84 15.26 -4.78 -11.93
CA SER A 84 16.01 -3.60 -11.51
C SER A 84 15.06 -2.48 -11.09
N LEU A 85 15.37 -1.81 -9.98
CA LEU A 85 14.62 -0.64 -9.51
C LEU A 85 14.73 0.55 -10.49
N SER A 86 15.86 0.69 -11.20
CA SER A 86 16.13 1.86 -12.02
C SER A 86 15.62 1.74 -13.46
N ASP A 87 15.64 0.54 -14.03
CA ASP A 87 15.40 0.30 -15.45
C ASP A 87 14.65 -1.01 -15.73
N GLY A 88 14.07 -1.61 -14.71
CA GLY A 88 13.20 -2.78 -14.84
C GLY A 88 11.85 -2.46 -15.51
N PRO A 89 11.14 -3.50 -15.98
CA PRO A 89 9.86 -3.33 -16.67
C PRO A 89 8.84 -2.48 -15.92
N THR A 90 8.67 -2.73 -14.61
CA THR A 90 7.70 -1.98 -13.79
C THR A 90 8.11 -0.52 -13.62
N ALA A 91 9.39 -0.26 -13.31
CA ALA A 91 9.90 1.11 -13.18
C ALA A 91 9.73 1.90 -14.49
N ASN A 92 10.05 1.27 -15.63
CA ASN A 92 9.89 1.87 -16.96
C ASN A 92 8.41 2.15 -17.28
N LEU A 93 7.50 1.21 -16.99
CA LEU A 93 6.08 1.40 -17.22
C LEU A 93 5.54 2.57 -16.38
N VAL A 94 5.78 2.56 -15.07
CA VAL A 94 5.30 3.58 -14.13
C VAL A 94 5.83 4.96 -14.54
N SER A 95 7.13 5.07 -14.83
CA SER A 95 7.76 6.32 -15.31
C SER A 95 7.18 6.81 -16.64
N SER A 96 6.96 5.89 -17.61
CA SER A 96 6.39 6.26 -18.91
C SER A 96 4.96 6.75 -18.79
N LEU A 97 4.13 6.09 -17.95
CA LEU A 97 2.74 6.48 -17.72
C LEU A 97 2.65 7.83 -17.00
N ALA A 98 3.49 8.02 -15.97
CA ALA A 98 3.56 9.29 -15.26
C ALA A 98 3.87 10.46 -16.19
N LYS A 99 4.86 10.29 -17.06
CA LYS A 99 5.26 11.29 -18.05
C LYS A 99 4.21 11.50 -19.14
N GLU A 100 3.63 10.42 -19.67
CA GLU A 100 2.63 10.47 -20.75
C GLU A 100 1.39 11.26 -20.34
N PHE A 101 0.90 11.02 -19.10
CA PHE A 101 -0.31 11.65 -18.60
C PHE A 101 -0.07 12.89 -17.74
N GLY A 102 1.19 13.24 -17.43
CA GLY A 102 1.54 14.41 -16.64
C GLY A 102 1.07 14.33 -15.18
N ILE A 103 1.05 13.14 -14.58
CA ILE A 103 0.55 12.86 -13.22
C ILE A 103 1.56 12.02 -12.44
N PHE A 104 1.35 11.86 -11.13
CA PHE A 104 2.10 10.89 -10.35
C PHE A 104 1.49 9.49 -10.52
N VAL A 105 2.33 8.49 -10.76
CA VAL A 105 1.93 7.09 -10.86
C VAL A 105 2.75 6.26 -9.90
N HIS A 106 2.06 5.54 -9.01
CA HIS A 106 2.64 4.57 -8.10
C HIS A 106 2.54 3.17 -8.69
N GLY A 107 3.54 2.33 -8.43
CA GLY A 107 3.54 0.89 -8.69
C GLY A 107 4.40 0.17 -7.66
N SER A 108 4.43 -1.14 -7.73
CA SER A 108 5.22 -2.00 -6.84
C SER A 108 5.88 -3.11 -7.64
N LEU A 109 7.08 -3.51 -7.25
CA LEU A 109 7.89 -4.46 -7.98
C LEU A 109 8.67 -5.40 -7.06
N TYR A 110 9.02 -6.58 -7.58
CA TYR A 110 10.02 -7.45 -6.98
C TYR A 110 11.41 -6.93 -7.35
N GLU A 111 12.02 -6.18 -6.43
CA GLU A 111 13.30 -5.53 -6.65
C GLU A 111 14.46 -6.52 -6.50
N LYS A 112 15.32 -6.59 -7.51
CA LYS A 112 16.53 -7.38 -7.49
C LYS A 112 17.58 -6.78 -6.55
N ARG A 113 18.12 -7.62 -5.66
CA ARG A 113 19.21 -7.28 -4.74
C ARG A 113 20.22 -8.42 -4.70
N ASP A 114 21.47 -8.08 -4.42
CA ASP A 114 22.56 -9.05 -4.31
C ASP A 114 22.69 -9.57 -2.87
N PHE A 115 21.59 -10.07 -2.30
CA PHE A 115 21.64 -10.72 -1.01
C PHE A 115 22.19 -12.15 -1.14
N SER A 116 23.00 -12.59 -0.15
CA SER A 116 23.68 -13.88 -0.17
C SER A 116 22.73 -15.09 -0.20
N ASP A 117 21.47 -14.90 0.21
CA ASP A 117 20.42 -15.92 0.19
C ASP A 117 19.57 -15.90 -1.09
N GLY A 118 19.91 -15.05 -2.05
CA GLY A 118 19.25 -14.95 -3.32
C GLY A 118 17.83 -14.33 -3.29
N ARG A 119 17.41 -13.75 -2.15
CA ARG A 119 16.16 -13.00 -2.06
C ARG A 119 16.30 -11.58 -2.62
N GLY A 120 15.20 -10.89 -2.81
CA GLY A 120 15.18 -9.46 -3.17
C GLY A 120 14.30 -8.68 -2.20
N LEU A 121 13.77 -7.55 -2.64
CA LEU A 121 12.84 -6.71 -1.87
C LEU A 121 11.50 -6.59 -2.61
N ASN A 122 10.43 -6.42 -1.87
CA ASN A 122 9.15 -5.97 -2.39
C ASN A 122 9.11 -4.45 -2.23
N THR A 123 9.22 -3.71 -3.32
CA THR A 123 9.43 -2.26 -3.27
C THR A 123 8.31 -1.50 -3.98
N ALA A 124 7.65 -0.60 -3.27
CA ALA A 124 6.74 0.39 -3.82
C ALA A 124 7.53 1.58 -4.37
N ILE A 125 7.16 2.06 -5.56
CA ILE A 125 7.75 3.24 -6.21
C ILE A 125 6.68 4.24 -6.58
N ILE A 126 7.05 5.51 -6.70
CA ILE A 126 6.21 6.54 -7.28
C ILE A 126 7.01 7.38 -8.26
N ALA A 127 6.52 7.53 -9.49
CA ALA A 127 7.12 8.39 -10.51
C ALA A 127 6.32 9.66 -10.67
N GLY A 128 7.03 10.75 -10.97
CA GLY A 128 6.46 12.07 -11.21
C GLY A 128 6.15 12.36 -12.66
N PRO A 129 5.50 13.52 -12.93
CA PRO A 129 5.11 13.95 -14.28
C PRO A 129 6.27 14.11 -15.28
N ASP A 130 7.49 14.24 -14.79
CA ASP A 130 8.72 14.28 -15.62
C ASP A 130 9.23 12.88 -16.00
N GLY A 131 8.64 11.82 -15.42
CA GLY A 131 9.03 10.42 -15.57
C GLY A 131 10.14 9.99 -14.62
N SER A 132 10.60 10.85 -13.71
CA SER A 132 11.58 10.45 -12.70
C SER A 132 10.90 9.73 -11.54
N VAL A 133 11.61 8.77 -10.92
CA VAL A 133 11.15 8.13 -9.69
C VAL A 133 11.35 9.10 -8.53
N ALA A 134 10.25 9.59 -7.98
CA ALA A 134 10.22 10.54 -6.87
C ALA A 134 10.38 9.85 -5.50
N GLY A 135 10.12 8.55 -5.40
CA GLY A 135 10.25 7.80 -4.16
C GLY A 135 10.24 6.30 -4.35
N ALA A 136 10.90 5.58 -3.42
CA ALA A 136 10.93 4.12 -3.37
C ALA A 136 10.96 3.65 -1.91
N THR A 137 10.06 2.74 -1.54
CA THR A 137 9.90 2.24 -0.17
C THR A 137 9.82 0.71 -0.19
N PRO A 138 10.83 -0.01 0.32
CA PRO A 138 10.74 -1.44 0.53
C PRO A 138 9.74 -1.80 1.64
N LYS A 139 8.96 -2.86 1.43
CA LYS A 139 8.04 -3.46 2.40
C LYS A 139 8.79 -3.86 3.68
N LEU A 140 8.33 -3.40 4.82
CA LEU A 140 9.02 -3.63 6.10
C LEU A 140 8.67 -5.00 6.69
N HIS A 141 7.40 -5.35 6.71
CA HIS A 141 6.91 -6.59 7.32
C HIS A 141 6.60 -7.63 6.25
N ILE A 142 7.14 -8.82 6.41
CA ILE A 142 7.02 -9.91 5.44
C ILE A 142 6.13 -11.01 6.03
N PRO A 143 4.99 -11.36 5.37
CA PRO A 143 4.13 -12.44 5.82
C PRO A 143 4.81 -13.80 5.69
N VAL A 144 4.38 -14.74 6.54
CA VAL A 144 4.93 -16.10 6.64
C VAL A 144 3.84 -17.17 6.77
N THR A 145 2.60 -16.83 6.37
CA THR A 145 1.46 -17.74 6.45
C THR A 145 1.36 -18.65 5.23
N GLU A 146 0.54 -19.69 5.30
CA GLU A 146 0.34 -20.62 4.18
C GLU A 146 -0.23 -19.91 2.96
N GLY A 147 0.36 -20.16 1.79
CA GLY A 147 0.02 -19.47 0.54
C GLY A 147 0.61 -18.06 0.41
N TYR A 148 1.25 -17.54 1.46
CA TYR A 148 1.95 -16.25 1.46
C TYR A 148 3.40 -16.46 1.91
N PHE A 149 4.16 -17.27 1.13
CA PHE A 149 5.56 -17.60 1.42
C PHE A 149 6.52 -16.47 1.06
N GLU A 150 6.16 -15.23 1.41
CA GLU A 150 6.93 -14.05 1.03
C GLU A 150 8.32 -14.04 1.68
N ASP A 151 8.46 -14.64 2.85
CA ASP A 151 9.76 -14.81 3.54
C ASP A 151 10.77 -15.66 2.74
N LYS A 152 10.34 -16.37 1.70
CA LYS A 152 11.20 -17.12 0.80
C LYS A 152 11.67 -16.31 -0.40
N TYR A 153 11.02 -15.19 -0.70
CA TYR A 153 11.30 -14.31 -1.83
C TYR A 153 11.90 -12.99 -1.41
N PHE A 154 11.42 -12.40 -0.30
CA PHE A 154 11.76 -11.04 0.09
C PHE A 154 12.48 -11.00 1.43
N GLN A 155 13.48 -10.12 1.51
CA GLN A 155 14.02 -9.63 2.77
C GLN A 155 13.11 -8.50 3.29
N PRO A 156 12.98 -8.32 4.61
CA PRO A 156 12.41 -7.12 5.20
C PRO A 156 13.14 -5.88 4.72
N GLY A 157 12.38 -4.78 4.52
CA GLY A 157 12.97 -3.48 4.22
C GLY A 157 13.99 -3.04 5.28
N PRO A 158 14.98 -2.20 4.91
CA PRO A 158 16.03 -1.77 5.83
C PRO A 158 15.46 -0.91 6.96
N ASN A 159 16.13 -0.95 8.11
CA ASN A 159 15.79 -0.12 9.27
C ASN A 159 16.30 1.33 9.15
N GLN A 160 17.05 1.64 8.10
CA GLN A 160 17.48 3.01 7.81
C GLN A 160 16.38 3.72 7.03
N ASP A 161 15.85 4.82 7.60
CA ASP A 161 14.72 5.58 7.05
C ASP A 161 13.51 4.70 6.66
N PRO A 162 12.93 3.95 7.61
CA PRO A 162 11.93 2.93 7.31
C PRO A 162 10.55 3.52 6.95
N TYR A 163 10.31 4.80 7.21
CA TYR A 163 9.03 5.47 7.01
C TYR A 163 9.17 6.77 6.19
N PRO A 164 9.72 6.71 4.96
CA PRO A 164 9.92 7.91 4.15
C PRO A 164 8.58 8.51 3.73
N VAL A 165 8.48 9.85 3.79
CA VAL A 165 7.31 10.61 3.34
C VAL A 165 7.72 11.47 2.18
N TYR A 166 7.05 11.30 1.05
CA TYR A 166 7.32 11.99 -0.20
C TYR A 166 6.35 13.16 -0.38
N GLU A 167 6.86 14.38 -0.44
CA GLU A 167 6.06 15.56 -0.78
C GLU A 167 5.97 15.66 -2.31
N LEU A 168 4.75 15.52 -2.84
CA LEU A 168 4.49 15.54 -4.26
C LEU A 168 4.05 16.94 -4.70
N ASP A 169 4.53 17.39 -5.85
CA ASP A 169 4.16 18.68 -6.43
C ASP A 169 2.76 18.61 -7.08
N THR A 170 1.77 18.34 -6.25
CA THR A 170 0.34 18.44 -6.54
C THR A 170 -0.19 19.79 -6.07
N PRO A 171 -1.37 20.26 -6.54
CA PRO A 171 -1.97 21.51 -6.08
C PRO A 171 -2.08 21.63 -4.56
N GLY A 172 -2.39 20.53 -3.89
CA GLY A 172 -2.46 20.47 -2.42
C GLY A 172 -1.13 20.10 -1.74
N ARG A 173 -0.03 19.89 -2.50
CA ARG A 173 1.29 19.44 -1.99
C ARG A 173 1.16 18.23 -1.07
N ALA A 174 0.57 17.15 -1.61
CA ALA A 174 0.29 15.93 -0.86
C ALA A 174 1.57 15.27 -0.35
N LYS A 175 1.56 14.87 0.91
CA LYS A 175 2.63 14.11 1.56
C LYS A 175 2.23 12.64 1.65
N VAL A 176 2.91 11.78 0.91
CA VAL A 176 2.52 10.38 0.70
C VAL A 176 3.53 9.44 1.31
N GLY A 177 3.05 8.47 2.09
CA GLY A 177 3.80 7.30 2.52
C GLY A 177 3.37 6.07 1.69
N LEU A 178 4.32 5.15 1.45
CA LEU A 178 4.13 3.99 0.59
C LEU A 178 4.42 2.66 1.33
N PRO A 179 3.81 2.40 2.50
CA PRO A 179 3.87 1.06 3.10
C PRO A 179 3.12 0.05 2.22
N THR A 180 3.49 -1.23 2.28
CA THR A 180 2.97 -2.24 1.35
C THR A 180 2.26 -3.39 2.06
N CYS A 181 1.02 -3.71 1.66
CA CYS A 181 0.27 -4.92 1.97
C CYS A 181 0.35 -5.30 3.47
N TRP A 182 1.15 -6.32 3.85
CA TRP A 182 1.28 -6.80 5.22
C TRP A 182 1.59 -5.70 6.25
N ASP A 183 2.24 -4.60 5.85
CA ASP A 183 2.45 -3.41 6.68
C ASP A 183 1.15 -2.81 7.19
N GLU A 184 0.03 -3.04 6.51
CA GLU A 184 -1.29 -2.52 6.83
C GLU A 184 -1.91 -3.10 8.11
N TRP A 185 -1.39 -4.25 8.59
CA TRP A 185 -1.84 -4.88 9.82
C TRP A 185 -1.20 -4.29 11.09
N PHE A 186 -0.10 -3.53 10.93
CA PHE A 186 0.69 -2.99 12.05
C PHE A 186 0.30 -1.54 12.37
N PRO A 187 -0.34 -1.29 13.53
CA PRO A 187 -0.70 0.07 13.96
C PRO A 187 0.51 1.01 14.04
N GLU A 188 1.68 0.46 14.35
CA GLU A 188 2.96 1.17 14.43
C GLU A 188 3.34 1.82 13.12
N VAL A 189 3.10 1.14 11.98
CA VAL A 189 3.41 1.66 10.64
C VAL A 189 2.61 2.91 10.34
N ALA A 190 1.28 2.84 10.45
CA ALA A 190 0.41 4.00 10.22
C ALA A 190 0.73 5.15 11.18
N ARG A 191 1.03 4.84 12.45
CA ARG A 191 1.42 5.82 13.46
C ARG A 191 2.74 6.49 13.12
N ALA A 192 3.75 5.74 12.71
CA ALA A 192 5.06 6.27 12.34
C ALA A 192 4.95 7.24 11.17
N TYR A 193 4.31 6.83 10.06
CA TYR A 193 4.08 7.70 8.91
C TYR A 193 3.30 8.98 9.26
N ALA A 194 2.27 8.85 10.09
CA ALA A 194 1.48 10.01 10.52
C ALA A 194 2.31 11.01 11.34
N LEU A 195 3.22 10.52 12.19
CA LEU A 195 4.15 11.34 12.97
C LEU A 195 5.23 11.98 12.09
N MET A 196 5.62 11.31 10.99
CA MET A 196 6.51 11.85 9.96
C MET A 196 5.80 12.87 9.05
N GLY A 197 4.49 13.08 9.23
CA GLY A 197 3.73 14.12 8.56
C GLY A 197 3.04 13.68 7.27
N ALA A 198 2.86 12.38 7.02
CA ALA A 198 2.08 11.90 5.89
C ALA A 198 0.62 12.39 5.96
N ASP A 199 0.07 12.78 4.82
CA ASP A 199 -1.36 13.05 4.63
C ASP A 199 -2.09 11.80 4.13
N ILE A 200 -1.43 11.08 3.21
CA ILE A 200 -1.97 9.93 2.50
C ILE A 200 -1.03 8.75 2.71
N LEU A 201 -1.58 7.58 3.05
CA LEU A 201 -0.87 6.30 2.90
C LEU A 201 -1.44 5.55 1.71
N CYS A 202 -0.58 4.93 0.91
CA CYS A 202 -0.98 3.90 -0.02
C CYS A 202 -0.50 2.55 0.51
N TYR A 203 -1.43 1.60 0.62
CA TYR A 203 -1.14 0.19 0.81
C TYR A 203 -1.41 -0.57 -0.50
N PRO A 204 -0.44 -0.65 -1.43
CA PRO A 204 -0.58 -1.55 -2.57
C PRO A 204 -0.64 -2.98 -2.04
N THR A 205 -1.64 -3.73 -2.49
CA THR A 205 -2.02 -4.96 -1.80
C THR A 205 -2.21 -6.11 -2.79
N ALA A 206 -1.83 -7.31 -2.34
CA ALA A 206 -2.15 -8.59 -2.93
C ALA A 206 -2.64 -9.52 -1.81
N ILE A 207 -3.88 -9.34 -1.37
CA ILE A 207 -4.50 -10.09 -0.28
C ILE A 207 -5.81 -10.75 -0.75
N GLY A 208 -6.06 -11.96 -0.28
CA GLY A 208 -7.19 -12.77 -0.70
C GLY A 208 -7.57 -13.84 0.33
N SER A 209 -7.91 -15.03 -0.19
CA SER A 209 -8.28 -16.16 0.63
C SER A 209 -7.11 -16.67 1.49
N GLU A 210 -7.45 -17.31 2.60
CA GLU A 210 -6.50 -18.03 3.45
C GLU A 210 -6.54 -19.52 3.08
N PRO A 211 -5.51 -20.07 2.42
CA PRO A 211 -5.56 -21.44 1.89
C PRO A 211 -5.80 -22.53 2.94
N ASP A 212 -5.30 -22.35 4.16
CA ASP A 212 -5.49 -23.26 5.30
C ASP A 212 -6.75 -22.97 6.13
N HIS A 213 -7.47 -21.87 5.81
CA HIS A 213 -8.75 -21.49 6.43
C HIS A 213 -9.77 -21.06 5.37
N PRO A 214 -10.16 -21.94 4.42
CA PRO A 214 -10.90 -21.56 3.21
C PRO A 214 -12.31 -21.01 3.48
N ASP A 215 -12.89 -21.31 4.64
CA ASP A 215 -14.21 -20.83 5.06
C ASP A 215 -14.15 -19.49 5.80
N PHE A 216 -12.94 -18.95 6.04
CA PHE A 216 -12.75 -17.70 6.78
C PHE A 216 -12.56 -16.52 5.83
N ASP A 217 -13.55 -15.64 5.76
CA ASP A 217 -13.47 -14.39 5.01
C ASP A 217 -12.77 -13.31 5.84
N THR A 218 -11.52 -13.03 5.50
CA THR A 218 -10.69 -12.04 6.19
C THR A 218 -10.91 -10.60 5.72
N GLU A 219 -11.61 -10.37 4.58
CA GLU A 219 -11.83 -9.03 4.04
C GLU A 219 -12.43 -8.04 5.04
N PRO A 220 -13.47 -8.38 5.81
CA PRO A 220 -14.05 -7.42 6.76
C PRO A 220 -13.07 -6.99 7.86
N LEU A 221 -12.21 -7.89 8.33
CA LEU A 221 -11.20 -7.58 9.35
C LEU A 221 -10.11 -6.69 8.78
N TRP A 222 -9.59 -7.03 7.60
CA TRP A 222 -8.62 -6.25 6.85
C TRP A 222 -9.10 -4.81 6.67
N ARG A 223 -10.27 -4.61 6.13
CA ARG A 223 -10.85 -3.29 5.91
C ARG A 223 -11.05 -2.51 7.22
N GLN A 224 -11.56 -3.16 8.28
CA GLN A 224 -11.76 -2.50 9.56
C GLN A 224 -10.45 -2.06 10.22
N THR A 225 -9.40 -2.87 10.13
CA THR A 225 -8.06 -2.52 10.62
C THR A 225 -7.55 -1.25 9.96
N ILE A 226 -7.62 -1.17 8.63
CA ILE A 226 -7.16 -0.01 7.87
C ILE A 226 -8.00 1.24 8.17
N VAL A 227 -9.33 1.10 8.27
CA VAL A 227 -10.23 2.20 8.68
C VAL A 227 -9.86 2.68 10.09
N GLY A 228 -9.55 1.77 11.01
CA GLY A 228 -9.06 2.13 12.35
C GLY A 228 -7.75 2.93 12.30
N HIS A 229 -6.85 2.59 11.38
CA HIS A 229 -5.61 3.36 11.19
C HIS A 229 -5.87 4.76 10.65
N ALA A 230 -6.80 4.92 9.71
CA ALA A 230 -7.18 6.23 9.19
C ALA A 230 -7.70 7.15 10.34
N ILE A 231 -8.62 6.66 11.15
CA ILE A 231 -9.20 7.39 12.28
C ILE A 231 -8.14 7.73 13.33
N ALA A 232 -7.39 6.73 13.81
CA ALA A 232 -6.44 6.88 14.90
C ALA A 232 -5.26 7.81 14.57
N ASN A 233 -4.99 8.04 13.28
CA ASN A 233 -3.84 8.80 12.81
C ASN A 233 -4.19 10.05 11.98
N GLY A 234 -5.48 10.28 11.72
CA GLY A 234 -5.92 11.39 10.89
C GLY A 234 -5.37 11.29 9.47
N LEU A 235 -5.45 10.11 8.84
CA LEU A 235 -4.87 9.85 7.54
C LEU A 235 -5.96 9.57 6.49
N PHE A 236 -5.71 10.01 5.26
CA PHE A 236 -6.32 9.37 4.10
C PHE A 236 -5.56 8.09 3.79
N ILE A 237 -6.27 7.01 3.46
CA ILE A 237 -5.62 5.76 3.07
C ILE A 237 -6.23 5.27 1.75
N VAL A 238 -5.36 4.92 0.81
CA VAL A 238 -5.71 4.41 -0.52
C VAL A 238 -5.21 2.97 -0.62
N VAL A 239 -6.10 2.04 -0.93
CA VAL A 239 -5.82 0.60 -0.87
C VAL A 239 -6.18 -0.05 -2.21
N PRO A 240 -5.27 -0.02 -3.19
CA PRO A 240 -5.45 -0.76 -4.44
C PRO A 240 -5.11 -2.23 -4.21
N ASN A 241 -6.07 -3.13 -4.39
CA ASN A 241 -5.88 -4.57 -4.33
C ASN A 241 -6.12 -5.21 -5.70
N ARG A 242 -5.49 -6.35 -5.96
CA ARG A 242 -5.81 -7.19 -7.11
C ARG A 242 -7.01 -8.08 -6.81
N TYR A 243 -7.62 -8.65 -7.84
CA TYR A 243 -8.69 -9.65 -7.71
C TYR A 243 -8.46 -10.85 -8.62
N GLY A 244 -9.15 -11.95 -8.33
CA GLY A 244 -9.12 -13.16 -9.14
C GLY A 244 -8.14 -14.23 -8.61
N ASN A 245 -8.14 -15.38 -9.27
CA ASN A 245 -7.34 -16.52 -8.85
C ASN A 245 -5.94 -16.49 -9.47
N GLU A 246 -4.92 -16.62 -8.64
CA GLU A 246 -3.53 -16.75 -9.05
C GLU A 246 -2.85 -17.95 -8.38
N GLY A 247 -3.45 -19.13 -8.54
CA GLY A 247 -2.92 -20.37 -7.97
C GLY A 247 -3.57 -20.73 -6.65
N LEU A 248 -2.82 -20.73 -5.54
CA LEU A 248 -3.38 -21.07 -4.23
C LEU A 248 -4.26 -19.96 -3.64
N ILE A 249 -4.08 -18.72 -4.08
CA ILE A 249 -4.79 -17.57 -3.54
C ILE A 249 -5.86 -17.08 -4.51
N ASN A 250 -7.05 -16.86 -3.99
CA ASN A 250 -8.10 -16.10 -4.67
C ASN A 250 -8.17 -14.70 -4.07
N PHE A 251 -7.55 -13.73 -4.75
CA PHE A 251 -7.53 -12.33 -4.33
C PHE A 251 -8.93 -11.76 -4.36
N TYR A 252 -9.35 -11.08 -3.28
CA TYR A 252 -10.75 -10.68 -3.11
C TYR A 252 -11.09 -9.26 -3.58
N GLY A 253 -10.18 -8.56 -4.24
CA GLY A 253 -10.45 -7.20 -4.71
C GLY A 253 -10.80 -6.27 -3.56
N SER A 254 -11.99 -5.69 -3.58
CA SER A 254 -12.50 -4.80 -2.53
C SER A 254 -11.63 -3.58 -2.27
N SER A 255 -10.87 -3.12 -3.26
CA SER A 255 -10.06 -1.89 -3.18
C SER A 255 -10.90 -0.72 -2.65
N PHE A 256 -10.31 0.17 -1.87
CA PHE A 256 -11.06 1.29 -1.31
C PHE A 256 -10.19 2.51 -0.99
N ILE A 257 -10.88 3.64 -0.77
CA ILE A 257 -10.29 4.89 -0.31
C ILE A 257 -11.05 5.32 0.94
N VAL A 258 -10.34 5.65 2.02
CA VAL A 258 -10.92 6.06 3.29
C VAL A 258 -10.32 7.39 3.76
N ASP A 259 -11.13 8.21 4.42
CA ASP A 259 -10.74 9.51 4.95
C ASP A 259 -10.39 9.48 6.46
N PRO A 260 -9.86 10.59 7.03
CA PRO A 260 -9.48 10.68 8.44
C PRO A 260 -10.59 10.39 9.45
N TYR A 261 -11.85 10.49 9.04
CA TYR A 261 -13.01 10.19 9.89
C TYR A 261 -13.47 8.73 9.79
N GLY A 262 -12.79 7.92 8.95
CA GLY A 262 -13.14 6.53 8.70
C GLY A 262 -14.28 6.35 7.69
N ARG A 263 -14.66 7.39 6.96
CA ARG A 263 -15.66 7.27 5.89
C ARG A 263 -15.00 6.63 4.67
N ILE A 264 -15.55 5.52 4.20
CA ILE A 264 -15.13 4.92 2.94
C ILE A 264 -15.70 5.80 1.81
N LEU A 265 -14.81 6.53 1.13
CA LEU A 265 -15.17 7.44 0.05
C LEU A 265 -15.59 6.68 -1.20
N ALA A 266 -14.80 5.68 -1.58
CA ALA A 266 -15.08 4.80 -2.71
C ALA A 266 -14.63 3.38 -2.37
N ARG A 267 -15.35 2.38 -2.88
CA ARG A 267 -15.02 0.97 -2.72
C ARG A 267 -15.38 0.20 -3.98
N ALA A 268 -14.46 -0.66 -4.42
CA ALA A 268 -14.69 -1.59 -5.52
C ALA A 268 -15.44 -2.85 -5.04
N GLU A 269 -16.06 -3.51 -5.99
CA GLU A 269 -16.60 -4.86 -5.78
C GLU A 269 -15.46 -5.87 -5.60
N ARG A 270 -15.79 -7.08 -5.17
CA ARG A 270 -14.78 -8.15 -5.01
C ARG A 270 -14.20 -8.62 -6.34
N GLN A 271 -14.93 -8.44 -7.42
CA GLN A 271 -14.54 -8.89 -8.77
C GLN A 271 -14.74 -7.76 -9.76
N GLY A 272 -13.89 -7.73 -10.78
CA GLY A 272 -13.98 -6.77 -11.86
C GLY A 272 -12.90 -5.71 -11.84
N ASP A 273 -12.49 -5.28 -13.03
CA ASP A 273 -11.56 -4.17 -13.21
C ASP A 273 -12.28 -2.87 -12.88
N GLU A 274 -11.78 -2.12 -11.89
CA GLU A 274 -12.35 -0.85 -11.44
C GLU A 274 -11.30 0.23 -11.24
N VAL A 275 -11.68 1.48 -11.50
CA VAL A 275 -10.92 2.68 -11.15
C VAL A 275 -11.74 3.49 -10.15
N LEU A 276 -11.27 3.57 -8.93
CA LEU A 276 -11.86 4.39 -7.87
C LEU A 276 -11.17 5.74 -7.84
N ILE A 277 -11.93 6.81 -7.89
CA ILE A 277 -11.41 8.18 -7.93
C ILE A 277 -12.05 8.96 -6.79
N ALA A 278 -11.24 9.62 -5.98
CA ALA A 278 -11.70 10.46 -4.89
C ALA A 278 -10.95 11.79 -4.87
N GLU A 279 -11.71 12.87 -4.71
CA GLU A 279 -11.16 14.17 -4.35
C GLU A 279 -10.96 14.21 -2.83
N LEU A 280 -9.78 14.66 -2.39
CA LEU A 280 -9.36 14.69 -0.99
C LEU A 280 -9.15 16.13 -0.53
N ASP A 281 -9.87 16.55 0.49
CA ASP A 281 -9.58 17.76 1.26
C ASP A 281 -8.57 17.43 2.35
N LEU A 282 -7.28 17.63 2.06
CA LEU A 282 -6.19 17.25 2.96
C LEU A 282 -6.21 18.00 4.29
N ASP A 283 -6.93 19.13 4.37
CA ASP A 283 -7.09 19.89 5.62
C ASP A 283 -8.05 19.20 6.62
N GLN A 284 -8.80 18.18 6.20
CA GLN A 284 -9.57 17.34 7.13
C GLN A 284 -8.69 16.63 8.15
N ARG A 285 -7.43 16.30 7.78
CA ARG A 285 -6.43 15.80 8.73
C ARG A 285 -6.17 16.78 9.86
N ARG A 286 -5.94 18.05 9.53
CA ARG A 286 -5.78 19.13 10.50
C ARG A 286 -7.02 19.25 11.40
N ASP A 287 -8.19 19.36 10.79
CA ASP A 287 -9.45 19.56 11.51
C ASP A 287 -9.71 18.42 12.52
N TRP A 288 -9.46 17.17 12.12
CA TRP A 288 -9.62 16.02 12.99
C TRP A 288 -8.62 15.99 14.15
N LEU A 289 -7.34 16.27 13.88
CA LEU A 289 -6.29 16.25 14.89
C LEU A 289 -6.29 17.48 15.80
N GLU A 290 -6.91 18.60 15.41
CA GLU A 290 -7.16 19.73 16.31
C GLU A 290 -8.32 19.42 17.27
N LEU A 291 -9.39 18.77 16.78
CA LEU A 291 -10.51 18.35 17.65
C LEU A 291 -10.08 17.25 18.63
N PHE A 292 -9.33 16.26 18.15
CA PHE A 292 -8.78 15.17 18.97
C PHE A 292 -7.25 15.17 18.87
N PRO A 293 -6.54 15.85 19.78
CA PRO A 293 -5.10 16.05 19.68
C PRO A 293 -4.32 14.80 20.10
N PHE A 294 -4.55 13.67 19.43
CA PHE A 294 -3.95 12.36 19.71
C PHE A 294 -2.43 12.41 19.82
N PHE A 295 -1.77 13.20 18.97
CA PHE A 295 -0.31 13.26 18.96
C PHE A 295 0.27 14.06 20.12
N ALA A 296 -0.41 15.15 20.53
CA ALA A 296 0.00 15.96 21.66
C ALA A 296 -0.19 15.25 23.01
N THR A 297 -1.14 14.33 23.08
CA THR A 297 -1.48 13.60 24.32
C THR A 297 -0.85 12.22 24.41
N ARG A 298 0.05 11.88 23.49
CA ARG A 298 0.81 10.61 23.55
C ARG A 298 1.67 10.53 24.81
N ARG A 299 1.89 9.32 25.28
CA ARG A 299 2.73 9.02 26.44
C ARG A 299 3.92 8.12 26.01
N PRO A 300 4.88 8.67 25.21
CA PRO A 300 6.03 7.88 24.72
C PRO A 300 6.84 7.23 25.84
N ASP A 301 6.83 7.84 27.03
CA ASP A 301 7.46 7.34 28.25
C ASP A 301 6.89 5.97 28.71
N THR A 302 5.72 5.59 28.22
CA THR A 302 5.06 4.30 28.54
C THR A 302 5.17 3.26 27.42
N TYR A 303 5.80 3.59 26.27
CA TYR A 303 5.78 2.74 25.07
C TYR A 303 6.98 1.79 24.97
N ALA A 304 7.83 1.72 25.99
CA ALA A 304 8.96 0.77 26.02
C ALA A 304 8.56 -0.69 25.68
N PRO A 305 7.38 -1.20 26.12
CA PRO A 305 6.96 -2.55 25.74
C PRO A 305 6.75 -2.78 24.25
N LEU A 306 6.47 -1.71 23.45
CA LEU A 306 6.27 -1.83 22.00
C LEU A 306 7.58 -2.12 21.24
N VAL A 307 8.72 -1.81 21.86
CA VAL A 307 10.05 -2.01 21.26
C VAL A 307 10.86 -3.08 22.00
N ALA A 308 10.26 -3.70 23.02
CA ALA A 308 10.90 -4.79 23.75
C ALA A 308 10.85 -6.08 22.94
N ALA A 309 11.87 -6.94 23.13
CA ALA A 309 11.83 -8.28 22.58
C ALA A 309 10.62 -9.07 23.11
N ILE A 310 10.04 -9.93 22.28
CA ILE A 310 8.93 -10.80 22.66
C ILE A 310 9.45 -11.82 23.68
N VAL A 311 9.02 -11.71 24.95
CA VAL A 311 9.49 -12.55 26.04
C VAL A 311 8.81 -13.93 26.02
N ASN A 312 7.58 -14.03 25.52
CA ASN A 312 6.85 -15.28 25.39
C ASN A 312 6.13 -15.34 24.04
N PRO A 313 6.76 -15.90 23.01
CA PRO A 313 6.17 -16.01 21.68
C PRO A 313 4.94 -16.92 21.63
N ARG A 314 4.64 -17.69 22.69
CA ARG A 314 3.47 -18.56 22.82
C ARG A 314 2.37 -17.97 23.70
N ALA A 315 2.56 -16.77 24.28
CA ALA A 315 1.51 -16.10 25.01
C ALA A 315 0.39 -15.72 24.03
N GLU A 316 -0.75 -16.38 24.17
CA GLU A 316 -2.06 -16.11 23.58
C GLU A 316 -2.05 -15.45 22.19
N GLY A 317 -2.04 -16.26 21.12
CA GLY A 317 -1.95 -15.80 19.74
C GLY A 317 -0.52 -15.72 19.21
N GLY A 318 0.43 -16.26 19.98
CA GLY A 318 1.84 -16.24 19.61
C GLY A 318 2.19 -17.18 18.50
N LEU A 319 3.30 -16.85 17.92
CA LEU A 319 4.08 -17.58 16.96
C LEU A 319 4.16 -19.06 17.37
N GLY A 320 3.39 -19.94 16.74
CA GLY A 320 3.70 -21.36 16.71
C GLY A 320 5.15 -21.55 16.29
N GLU A 321 5.61 -22.75 16.03
CA GLU A 321 6.97 -23.04 15.56
C GLU A 321 7.32 -22.30 14.26
N MET A 322 7.22 -20.98 14.26
CA MET A 322 7.74 -20.14 13.22
C MET A 322 9.26 -20.13 13.39
N GLY A 323 9.93 -20.83 12.51
CA GLY A 323 11.38 -20.76 12.40
C GLY A 323 11.78 -19.28 12.39
N GLY A 324 12.69 -18.92 13.29
CA GLY A 324 12.97 -17.55 13.67
C GLY A 324 12.97 -16.56 12.53
N VAL A 325 12.25 -15.47 12.70
CA VAL A 325 12.31 -14.33 11.79
C VAL A 325 13.75 -13.83 11.79
N PRO A 326 14.49 -13.90 10.67
CA PRO A 326 15.86 -13.43 10.64
C PRO A 326 15.91 -11.94 11.03
N GLY A 327 16.65 -11.60 12.06
CA GLY A 327 16.82 -10.22 12.53
C GLY A 327 16.18 -9.89 13.89
N LEU A 328 15.46 -10.82 14.54
CA LEU A 328 14.88 -10.64 15.87
C LEU A 328 15.55 -11.55 16.94
N MET A 329 16.76 -12.03 16.70
CA MET A 329 17.57 -12.67 17.75
C MET A 329 18.49 -11.62 18.39
N PRO A 330 18.67 -11.66 19.74
CA PRO A 330 19.51 -10.73 20.46
C PRO A 330 20.97 -10.80 20.03
#